data_29dbf19d3a4c80033fde6f53d1db3750
#
_entry.id   29dbf19d3a4c80033fde6f53d1db3750
#
_cell.length_a   1.000
_cell.length_b   1.000
_cell.length_c   1.000
_cell.angle_alpha   90.00
_cell.angle_beta   90.00
_cell.angle_gamma   90.00
#
_symmetry.space_group_name_H-M   'P 1'
#
loop_
_entity.id
_entity.type
_entity.pdbx_description
1 polymer ?
#
loop_
_entity_poly.entity_id
_entity_poly.type
_entity_poly.pdbx_seq_one_letter_code
_entity_poly.pdbx_strand_id
1 'polypeptide(L)'
;MKKYLISLILFSQAILADPFYGETKSETTSYVVEITHNKPNKILNNKSMPNCELSENLNRINLTEEFEDLKLVGLVKINHNFKALFKNKDNKLLILNKNDYLEAQLIEISAIDLTAVKYIHWGLTEDCAKPHQMTLRL
;
A
#
# COMPACT_ATOMS: atom_id res chain seq x y z
N MET A 1 33.89 69.99 11.04
CA MET A 1 32.81 69.44 10.16
C MET A 1 33.07 67.96 10.00
N LYS A 2 32.39 67.08 10.78
CA LYS A 2 32.56 65.63 10.75
C LYS A 2 31.43 65.08 9.94
N LYS A 3 31.77 64.50 8.78
CA LYS A 3 30.81 63.81 7.91
C LYS A 3 30.61 62.36 8.46
N TYR A 4 29.43 62.07 8.99
CA TYR A 4 29.04 60.73 9.39
C TYR A 4 28.51 60.00 8.15
N LEU A 5 29.29 59.03 7.69
CA LEU A 5 28.89 58.05 6.68
C LEU A 5 28.12 56.95 7.39
N ILE A 6 26.79 56.96 7.30
CA ILE A 6 25.94 55.90 7.78
C ILE A 6 25.92 54.87 6.68
N SER A 7 26.69 53.81 6.90
CA SER A 7 26.63 52.58 6.07
C SER A 7 25.37 51.80 6.39
N LEU A 8 24.39 51.87 5.50
CA LEU A 8 23.15 51.11 5.59
C LEU A 8 23.45 49.70 5.13
N ILE A 9 23.71 48.77 6.07
CA ILE A 9 23.84 47.36 5.80
C ILE A 9 22.42 46.78 5.60
N LEU A 10 22.04 46.64 4.34
CA LEU A 10 20.86 45.89 3.95
C LEU A 10 21.11 44.41 4.21
N PHE A 11 20.61 43.93 5.35
CA PHE A 11 20.52 42.49 5.61
C PHE A 11 19.46 41.87 4.67
N SER A 12 19.93 41.36 3.56
CA SER A 12 19.13 40.48 2.70
C SER A 12 18.92 39.14 3.40
N GLN A 13 17.82 38.99 4.07
CA GLN A 13 17.40 37.69 4.58
C GLN A 13 16.86 36.88 3.41
N ALA A 14 17.67 35.95 2.90
CA ALA A 14 17.21 34.92 2.00
C ALA A 14 16.27 33.98 2.81
N ILE A 15 14.98 34.18 2.64
CA ILE A 15 13.98 33.23 3.12
C ILE A 15 14.13 31.99 2.25
N LEU A 16 14.81 30.96 2.76
CA LEU A 16 14.78 29.63 2.21
C LEU A 16 13.36 29.09 2.42
N ALA A 17 12.49 29.36 1.47
CA ALA A 17 11.20 28.68 1.41
C ALA A 17 11.49 27.21 1.08
N ASP A 18 11.39 26.36 2.09
CA ASP A 18 11.41 24.91 1.89
C ASP A 18 10.14 24.52 1.12
N PRO A 19 10.23 24.06 -0.12
CA PRO A 19 9.06 23.71 -0.92
C PRO A 19 8.29 22.50 -0.37
N PHE A 20 8.83 21.83 0.67
CA PHE A 20 8.18 20.69 1.32
C PHE A 20 7.47 21.05 2.64
N TYR A 21 7.62 22.30 3.13
CA TYR A 21 6.80 22.82 4.22
C TYR A 21 5.53 23.44 3.66
N GLY A 22 4.68 22.62 3.07
CA GLY A 22 3.29 22.97 2.86
C GLY A 22 2.60 23.05 4.21
N GLU A 23 1.86 24.13 4.45
CA GLU A 23 1.09 24.37 5.66
C GLU A 23 0.28 23.13 6.01
N THR A 24 0.54 22.59 7.18
CA THR A 24 -0.26 21.53 7.79
C THR A 24 -1.62 22.08 8.18
N LYS A 25 -2.54 22.20 7.21
CA LYS A 25 -3.92 21.96 7.54
C LYS A 25 -4.04 20.46 7.75
N SER A 26 -4.04 20.09 9.02
CA SER A 26 -4.36 18.74 9.46
C SER A 26 -5.81 18.44 9.13
N GLU A 27 -6.07 18.08 7.89
CA GLU A 27 -7.17 17.19 7.60
C GLU A 27 -6.59 15.78 7.72
N THR A 28 -6.63 15.29 8.94
CA THR A 28 -6.51 13.87 9.24
C THR A 28 -7.71 13.19 8.60
N THR A 29 -7.66 13.02 7.30
CA THR A 29 -8.49 12.04 6.64
C THR A 29 -7.79 10.72 6.85
N SER A 30 -7.94 10.19 8.08
CA SER A 30 -7.74 8.79 8.33
C SER A 30 -8.73 8.05 7.44
N TYR A 31 -8.25 7.55 6.30
CA TYR A 31 -8.97 6.53 5.55
C TYR A 31 -8.91 5.27 6.40
N VAL A 32 -9.75 5.26 7.43
CA VAL A 32 -10.17 4.03 8.06
C VAL A 32 -10.94 3.31 6.97
N VAL A 33 -10.29 2.35 6.31
CA VAL A 33 -11.00 1.28 5.65
C VAL A 33 -11.77 0.61 6.79
N GLU A 34 -13.05 0.89 6.84
CA GLU A 34 -13.98 0.30 7.80
C GLU A 34 -13.97 -1.20 7.52
N ILE A 35 -13.22 -1.92 8.36
CA ILE A 35 -13.23 -3.39 8.37
C ILE A 35 -14.60 -3.76 8.93
N THR A 36 -15.59 -3.79 8.06
CA THR A 36 -16.88 -4.34 8.41
C THR A 36 -16.72 -5.85 8.52
N HIS A 37 -16.64 -6.33 9.76
CA HIS A 37 -16.91 -7.73 10.08
C HIS A 37 -18.37 -8.05 9.74
N ASN A 38 -18.67 -8.21 8.48
CA ASN A 38 -19.96 -8.68 8.02
C ASN A 38 -19.82 -10.12 7.53
N LYS A 39 -20.58 -10.96 8.24
CA LYS A 39 -20.96 -12.35 7.97
C LYS A 39 -21.12 -12.65 6.48
N PRO A 40 -20.62 -13.80 5.99
CA PRO A 40 -20.52 -14.08 4.57
C PRO A 40 -21.90 -14.29 3.94
N ASN A 41 -22.23 -13.47 2.98
CA ASN A 41 -23.30 -13.79 2.04
C ASN A 41 -22.87 -13.43 0.61
N LYS A 42 -22.52 -14.55 -0.11
CA LYS A 42 -22.88 -14.79 -1.51
C LYS A 42 -22.29 -13.85 -2.56
N ILE A 43 -21.33 -14.28 -3.36
CA ILE A 43 -21.56 -15.02 -4.61
C ILE A 43 -20.23 -15.65 -5.00
N LEU A 44 -20.14 -16.95 -4.91
CA LEU A 44 -19.03 -17.74 -5.43
C LEU A 44 -19.24 -17.94 -6.93
N ASN A 45 -18.38 -17.38 -7.74
CA ASN A 45 -17.91 -18.13 -8.89
C ASN A 45 -17.10 -19.31 -8.35
N ASN A 46 -17.45 -20.54 -8.74
CA ASN A 46 -16.89 -21.81 -8.29
C ASN A 46 -15.37 -21.92 -8.59
N LYS A 47 -14.56 -21.11 -7.94
CA LYS A 47 -13.13 -21.33 -7.85
C LYS A 47 -12.91 -22.12 -6.57
N SER A 48 -12.98 -23.45 -6.68
CA SER A 48 -12.68 -24.34 -5.56
C SER A 48 -11.22 -24.16 -5.21
N MET A 49 -10.98 -23.70 -3.98
CA MET A 49 -9.65 -23.70 -3.41
C MET A 49 -9.15 -25.15 -3.34
N PRO A 50 -7.92 -25.47 -3.78
CA PRO A 50 -7.32 -26.75 -3.44
C PRO A 50 -7.32 -26.89 -1.91
N ASN A 51 -7.40 -28.11 -1.38
CA ASN A 51 -7.37 -28.39 0.07
C ASN A 51 -6.00 -28.05 0.69
N CYS A 52 -5.47 -26.87 0.40
CA CYS A 52 -4.23 -26.38 0.98
C CYS A 52 -4.52 -25.74 2.34
N GLU A 53 -3.77 -26.12 3.35
CA GLU A 53 -3.81 -25.47 4.65
C GLU A 53 -3.17 -24.08 4.52
N LEU A 54 -3.98 -23.03 4.65
CA LEU A 54 -3.50 -21.66 4.73
C LEU A 54 -2.87 -21.42 6.10
N SER A 55 -1.85 -20.56 6.13
CA SER A 55 -1.26 -20.14 7.41
C SER A 55 -2.30 -19.47 8.31
N GLU A 56 -2.29 -19.83 9.60
CA GLU A 56 -3.17 -19.21 10.61
C GLU A 56 -2.90 -17.71 10.82
N ASN A 57 -1.72 -17.24 10.41
CA ASN A 57 -1.27 -15.86 10.64
C ASN A 57 -1.61 -14.90 9.48
N LEU A 58 -2.53 -15.28 8.60
CA LEU A 58 -2.95 -14.43 7.48
C LEU A 58 -3.92 -13.35 7.95
N ASN A 59 -3.66 -12.12 7.54
CA ASN A 59 -4.57 -11.01 7.71
C ASN A 59 -5.59 -11.02 6.57
N ARG A 60 -6.83 -11.42 6.86
CA ARG A 60 -7.88 -11.56 5.85
C ARG A 60 -8.45 -10.20 5.47
N ILE A 61 -8.42 -9.89 4.19
CA ILE A 61 -8.92 -8.65 3.60
C ILE A 61 -10.03 -8.98 2.61
N ASN A 62 -11.18 -8.34 2.80
CA ASN A 62 -12.26 -8.41 1.83
C ASN A 62 -12.13 -7.23 0.87
N LEU A 63 -11.58 -7.48 -0.31
CA LEU A 63 -11.45 -6.50 -1.37
C LEU A 63 -12.64 -6.66 -2.32
N THR A 64 -13.35 -5.57 -2.59
CA THR A 64 -14.51 -5.56 -3.49
C THR A 64 -14.12 -5.52 -4.96
N GLU A 65 -12.89 -5.13 -5.25
CA GLU A 65 -12.34 -5.01 -6.60
C GLU A 65 -11.46 -6.20 -6.92
N GLU A 66 -11.31 -6.53 -8.20
CA GLU A 66 -10.38 -7.56 -8.65
C GLU A 66 -8.94 -7.09 -8.46
N PHE A 67 -8.07 -7.99 -7.98
CA PHE A 67 -6.65 -7.66 -7.73
C PHE A 67 -5.92 -7.25 -9.01
N GLU A 68 -6.30 -7.83 -10.15
CA GLU A 68 -5.76 -7.51 -11.46
C GLU A 68 -6.09 -6.09 -11.92
N ASP A 69 -7.13 -5.48 -11.37
CA ASP A 69 -7.52 -4.09 -11.64
C ASP A 69 -6.69 -3.08 -10.82
N LEU A 70 -5.94 -3.56 -9.85
CA LEU A 70 -5.08 -2.72 -9.02
C LEU A 70 -3.74 -2.49 -9.71
N LYS A 71 -3.32 -1.24 -9.74
CA LYS A 71 -1.99 -0.85 -10.23
C LYS A 71 -1.03 -0.66 -9.07
N LEU A 72 0.08 -1.40 -9.04
CA LEU A 72 1.18 -1.13 -8.12
C LEU A 72 1.79 0.24 -8.44
N VAL A 73 1.77 1.17 -7.48
CA VAL A 73 2.25 2.56 -7.66
C VAL A 73 3.40 2.92 -6.73
N GLY A 74 3.71 2.08 -5.76
CA GLY A 74 4.81 2.34 -4.85
C GLY A 74 5.15 1.16 -3.95
N LEU A 75 6.40 1.12 -3.52
CA LEU A 75 6.94 0.21 -2.53
C LEU A 75 7.66 1.03 -1.47
N VAL A 76 7.26 0.91 -0.22
CA VAL A 76 7.81 1.73 0.87
C VAL A 76 8.25 0.85 2.03
N LYS A 77 9.24 1.34 2.78
CA LYS A 77 9.68 0.71 4.03
C LYS A 77 9.39 1.64 5.19
N ILE A 78 8.57 1.19 6.12
CA ILE A 78 8.20 1.95 7.33
C ILE A 78 8.48 1.07 8.54
N ASN A 79 9.30 1.56 9.48
CA ASN A 79 9.62 0.83 10.71
C ASN A 79 10.03 -0.64 10.46
N HIS A 80 10.95 -0.88 9.53
CA HIS A 80 11.44 -2.19 9.11
C HIS A 80 10.43 -3.07 8.33
N ASN A 81 9.18 -2.65 8.18
CA ASN A 81 8.17 -3.36 7.41
C ASN A 81 8.04 -2.79 6.00
N PHE A 82 8.00 -3.67 5.02
CA PHE A 82 7.72 -3.28 3.65
C PHE A 82 6.21 -3.25 3.40
N LYS A 83 5.77 -2.26 2.65
CA LYS A 83 4.38 -2.08 2.26
C LYS A 83 4.30 -1.82 0.77
N ALA A 84 3.28 -2.36 0.13
CA ALA A 84 2.97 -2.12 -1.27
C ALA A 84 1.77 -1.18 -1.38
N LEU A 85 1.92 -0.12 -2.17
CA LEU A 85 0.87 0.83 -2.45
C LEU A 85 0.26 0.51 -3.81
N PHE A 86 -1.00 0.20 -3.79
CA PHE A 86 -1.80 -0.03 -4.99
C PHE A 86 -2.79 1.10 -5.19
N LYS A 87 -3.17 1.31 -6.43
CA LYS A 87 -4.18 2.29 -6.81
C LYS A 87 -5.25 1.60 -7.63
N ASN A 88 -6.50 1.84 -7.29
CA ASN A 88 -7.64 1.33 -8.03
C ASN A 88 -8.06 2.24 -9.18
N LYS A 89 -9.10 1.85 -9.92
CA LYS A 89 -9.67 2.61 -11.05
C LYS A 89 -10.20 3.99 -10.62
N ASP A 90 -10.67 4.12 -9.37
CA ASP A 90 -11.17 5.38 -8.81
C ASP A 90 -10.06 6.27 -8.23
N ASN A 91 -8.79 5.94 -8.47
CA ASN A 91 -7.61 6.61 -7.92
C ASN A 91 -7.47 6.51 -6.40
N LYS A 92 -8.19 5.61 -5.74
CA LYS A 92 -8.03 5.35 -4.30
C LYS A 92 -6.78 4.50 -4.06
N LEU A 93 -6.06 4.83 -2.99
CA LEU A 93 -4.89 4.08 -2.57
C LEU A 93 -5.29 2.95 -1.62
N LEU A 94 -4.74 1.77 -1.89
CA LEU A 94 -4.80 0.59 -1.03
C LEU A 94 -3.37 0.23 -0.60
N ILE A 95 -3.19 -0.06 0.67
CA ILE A 95 -1.91 -0.49 1.22
C ILE A 95 -2.02 -1.97 1.57
N LEU A 96 -1.16 -2.78 0.96
CA LEU A 96 -1.03 -4.19 1.27
C LEU A 96 0.29 -4.48 1.99
N ASN A 97 0.24 -5.42 2.91
CA ASN A 97 1.35 -5.87 3.72
C ASN A 97 1.67 -7.34 3.42
N LYS A 98 2.82 -7.79 3.84
CA LYS A 98 3.10 -9.23 3.87
C LYS A 98 2.08 -9.95 4.76
N ASN A 99 1.65 -11.13 4.35
CA ASN A 99 0.63 -11.97 4.96
C ASN A 99 -0.81 -11.42 4.84
N ASP A 100 -1.05 -10.38 4.04
CA ASP A 100 -2.41 -10.02 3.66
C ASP A 100 -2.96 -11.08 2.70
N TYR A 101 -4.19 -11.51 2.96
CA TYR A 101 -4.91 -12.52 2.18
C TYR A 101 -6.23 -11.94 1.65
N LEU A 102 -6.33 -11.84 0.34
CA LEU A 102 -7.51 -11.35 -0.38
C LEU A 102 -8.47 -12.51 -0.60
N GLU A 103 -9.46 -12.64 0.29
CA GLU A 103 -10.34 -13.83 0.33
C GLU A 103 -11.11 -14.05 -0.97
N ALA A 104 -11.65 -12.98 -1.56
CA ALA A 104 -12.47 -13.09 -2.77
C ALA A 104 -11.68 -13.60 -3.99
N GLN A 105 -10.38 -13.28 -4.06
CA GLN A 105 -9.50 -13.64 -5.17
C GLN A 105 -8.59 -14.83 -4.87
N LEU A 106 -8.57 -15.31 -3.62
CA LEU A 106 -7.67 -16.37 -3.16
C LEU A 106 -6.19 -16.01 -3.36
N ILE A 107 -5.81 -14.75 -3.04
CA ILE A 107 -4.46 -14.22 -3.21
C ILE A 107 -3.83 -13.93 -1.86
N GLU A 108 -2.62 -14.43 -1.66
CA GLU A 108 -1.79 -14.17 -0.47
C GLU A 108 -0.56 -13.35 -0.83
N ILE A 109 -0.31 -12.24 -0.14
CA ILE A 109 0.92 -11.47 -0.28
C ILE A 109 2.04 -12.16 0.49
N SER A 110 2.89 -12.90 -0.21
CA SER A 110 3.93 -13.73 0.39
C SER A 110 5.19 -12.96 0.78
N ALA A 111 5.57 -11.94 -0.01
CA ALA A 111 6.72 -11.08 0.29
C ALA A 111 6.58 -9.72 -0.39
N ILE A 112 7.18 -8.71 0.25
CA ILE A 112 7.31 -7.36 -0.31
C ILE A 112 8.75 -6.90 -0.05
N ASP A 113 9.40 -6.34 -1.05
CA ASP A 113 10.67 -5.63 -0.94
C ASP A 113 10.60 -4.29 -1.70
N LEU A 114 11.71 -3.55 -1.83
CA LEU A 114 11.72 -2.26 -2.54
C LEU A 114 11.68 -2.38 -4.07
N THR A 115 11.68 -3.58 -4.61
CA THR A 115 11.73 -3.85 -6.04
C THR A 115 10.49 -4.58 -6.56
N ALA A 116 9.82 -5.35 -5.69
CA ALA A 116 8.75 -6.23 -6.10
C ALA A 116 7.80 -6.61 -4.96
N VAL A 117 6.59 -7.01 -5.36
CA VAL A 117 5.61 -7.75 -4.54
C VAL A 117 5.53 -9.16 -5.07
N LYS A 118 5.72 -10.16 -4.21
CA LYS A 118 5.48 -11.57 -4.52
C LYS A 118 4.17 -11.98 -3.88
N TYR A 119 3.35 -12.68 -4.62
CA TYR A 119 2.08 -13.17 -4.14
C TYR A 119 1.80 -14.59 -4.65
N ILE A 120 0.99 -15.32 -3.91
CA ILE A 120 0.53 -16.65 -4.25
C ILE A 120 -0.94 -16.54 -4.69
N HIS A 121 -1.25 -17.11 -5.85
CA HIS A 121 -2.62 -17.24 -6.30
C HIS A 121 -3.13 -18.64 -6.01
N TRP A 122 -3.76 -18.82 -4.85
CA TRP A 122 -4.24 -20.12 -4.38
C TRP A 122 -5.28 -20.75 -5.30
N GLY A 123 -6.12 -19.95 -5.95
CA GLY A 123 -7.09 -20.45 -6.93
C GLY A 123 -6.47 -20.98 -8.23
N LEU A 124 -5.18 -20.74 -8.48
CA LEU A 124 -4.42 -21.29 -9.61
C LEU A 124 -3.41 -22.36 -9.16
N THR A 125 -3.30 -22.60 -7.85
CA THR A 125 -2.39 -23.59 -7.28
C THR A 125 -2.98 -24.98 -7.44
N GLU A 126 -2.27 -25.89 -8.10
CA GLU A 126 -2.65 -27.31 -8.27
C GLU A 126 -2.00 -28.17 -7.19
N ASP A 127 -0.77 -27.84 -6.79
CA ASP A 127 0.02 -28.57 -5.79
C ASP A 127 0.38 -27.61 -4.63
N CYS A 128 -0.10 -27.94 -3.43
CA CYS A 128 0.15 -27.13 -2.23
C CYS A 128 1.64 -27.03 -1.86
N ALA A 129 2.44 -28.03 -2.23
CA ALA A 129 3.89 -28.00 -2.01
C ALA A 129 4.62 -27.07 -3.00
N LYS A 130 3.94 -26.72 -4.10
CA LYS A 130 4.47 -25.81 -5.15
C LYS A 130 3.41 -24.79 -5.53
N PRO A 131 3.11 -23.84 -4.65
CA PRO A 131 2.05 -22.87 -4.89
C PRO A 131 2.35 -21.99 -6.10
N HIS A 132 1.29 -21.56 -6.80
CA HIS A 132 1.41 -20.69 -7.96
C HIS A 132 1.82 -19.28 -7.52
N GLN A 133 3.14 -19.02 -7.55
CA GLN A 133 3.73 -17.75 -7.12
C GLN A 133 3.93 -16.82 -8.32
N MET A 134 3.53 -15.57 -8.14
CA MET A 134 3.64 -14.49 -9.11
C MET A 134 4.42 -13.31 -8.53
N THR A 135 4.92 -12.44 -9.42
CA THR A 135 5.71 -11.26 -9.00
C THR A 135 5.26 -10.04 -9.79
N LEU A 136 4.92 -8.97 -9.06
CA LEU A 136 4.67 -7.64 -9.61
C LEU A 136 5.87 -6.74 -9.34
N ARG A 137 6.25 -5.94 -10.34
CA ARG A 137 7.32 -4.94 -10.25
C ARG A 137 6.79 -3.56 -10.60
N LEU A 138 7.43 -2.51 -10.05
CA LEU A 138 7.19 -1.13 -10.45
C LEU A 138 7.67 -0.86 -11.87
#